data_a4e1b079eb5b15eabfab07c94e00f5b5
#
_entry.id   a4e1b079eb5b15eabfab07c94e00f5b5
#
_cell.length_a   1.000
_cell.length_b   1.000
_cell.length_c   1.000
_cell.angle_alpha   90.00
_cell.angle_beta   90.00
_cell.angle_gamma   90.00
#
_symmetry.space_group_name_H-M   'P 1'
#
loop_
_entity.id
_entity.type
_entity.pdbx_description
1 polymer ?
#
loop_
_entity_poly.entity_id
_entity_poly.type
_entity_poly.pdbx_seq_one_letter_code
_entity_poly.pdbx_strand_id
1 'polypeptide(L)'
;MQRPKQTRGYRPLSVRKTDLFSTPFYTMRFNADYEEIVQDVRRAVSIVAEKYGDDNLRNYTTYFDMDTQHKYISNTEWCKNLATALKDTYVDLMHKEFLFSPKELNLSRDKVHLHMWVNRYTGDHQHSAHNHKGSKISGTFYVKTSKPCAPIIFESPTEYANMLFATRDCEITKEQMVHNGVPAVQKEMNFHPTDGDIAMWPAYLYHHVPRQPNQEERIS
;
A
#
# COMPACT_ATOMS: atom_id res chain seq x y z
N MET A 1 14.79 42.05 56.93
CA MET A 1 15.24 40.97 56.01
C MET A 1 14.08 40.09 55.69
N GLN A 2 13.52 40.23 54.46
CA GLN A 2 12.46 39.35 53.96
C GLN A 2 13.10 38.12 53.35
N ARG A 3 12.71 36.91 53.81
CA ARG A 3 13.15 35.66 53.24
C ARG A 3 12.57 35.54 51.81
N PRO A 4 13.35 35.14 50.80
CA PRO A 4 12.83 34.91 49.47
C PRO A 4 11.81 33.78 49.51
N LYS A 5 10.62 34.03 48.91
CA LYS A 5 9.60 32.99 48.69
C LYS A 5 10.22 31.91 47.83
N GLN A 6 10.39 30.70 48.36
CA GLN A 6 10.70 29.51 47.57
C GLN A 6 9.55 29.28 46.59
N THR A 7 9.76 29.59 45.33
CA THR A 7 8.90 29.12 44.26
C THR A 7 8.98 27.60 44.25
N ARG A 8 7.89 26.95 44.64
CA ARG A 8 7.79 25.46 44.43
C ARG A 8 7.98 25.20 42.97
N GLY A 9 9.15 24.68 42.59
CA GLY A 9 9.44 24.29 41.23
C GLY A 9 8.41 23.28 40.76
N TYR A 10 7.73 23.63 39.69
CA TYR A 10 6.82 22.71 38.99
C TYR A 10 7.67 21.51 38.51
N ARG A 11 7.36 20.32 38.99
CA ARG A 11 7.96 19.08 38.45
C ARG A 11 7.12 18.68 37.26
N PRO A 12 7.69 18.60 36.05
CA PRO A 12 6.94 18.12 34.91
C PRO A 12 6.44 16.70 35.18
N LEU A 13 5.21 16.44 34.83
CA LEU A 13 4.64 15.10 34.90
C LEU A 13 5.39 14.17 33.94
N SER A 14 5.67 12.95 34.39
CA SER A 14 6.19 11.94 33.48
C SER A 14 5.05 11.49 32.55
N VAL A 15 5.23 11.70 31.25
CA VAL A 15 4.25 11.30 30.24
C VAL A 15 4.74 10.03 29.57
N ARG A 16 3.90 9.00 29.52
CA ARG A 16 4.14 7.80 28.72
C ARG A 16 3.23 7.82 27.51
N LYS A 17 3.80 7.82 26.31
CA LYS A 17 3.06 7.64 25.07
C LYS A 17 2.73 6.16 24.91
N THR A 18 1.49 5.87 24.57
CA THR A 18 1.05 4.54 24.14
C THR A 18 0.23 4.72 22.89
N ASP A 19 0.63 4.08 21.81
CA ASP A 19 -0.16 4.08 20.57
C ASP A 19 -1.28 3.06 20.71
N LEU A 20 -2.53 3.54 20.73
CA LEU A 20 -3.71 2.70 20.94
C LEU A 20 -4.17 1.98 19.68
N PHE A 21 -3.93 2.59 18.52
CA PHE A 21 -4.35 2.05 17.23
C PHE A 21 -3.21 2.18 16.23
N SER A 22 -2.72 1.04 15.76
CA SER A 22 -1.75 0.96 14.68
C SER A 22 -2.43 0.41 13.42
N THR A 23 -2.01 0.92 12.26
CA THR A 23 -2.45 0.38 10.97
C THR A 23 -1.38 -0.59 10.48
N PRO A 24 -1.70 -1.87 10.30
CA PRO A 24 -0.72 -2.85 9.83
C PRO A 24 -0.38 -2.60 8.36
N PHE A 25 0.90 -2.76 8.04
CA PHE A 25 1.44 -2.75 6.69
C PHE A 25 2.41 -3.91 6.56
N TYR A 26 2.14 -4.81 5.61
CA TYR A 26 2.90 -6.04 5.45
C TYR A 26 3.72 -5.97 4.18
N THR A 27 4.97 -6.39 4.26
CA THR A 27 5.84 -6.55 3.09
C THR A 27 6.40 -7.95 3.03
N MET A 28 6.51 -8.48 1.83
CA MET A 28 7.10 -9.80 1.57
C MET A 28 7.72 -9.81 0.17
N ARG A 29 8.42 -10.87 -0.16
CA ARG A 29 8.99 -11.05 -1.51
C ARG A 29 8.45 -12.35 -2.11
N PHE A 30 8.20 -12.29 -3.41
CA PHE A 30 7.82 -13.45 -4.19
C PHE A 30 8.89 -13.75 -5.23
N ASN A 31 9.47 -14.93 -5.17
CA ASN A 31 10.48 -15.38 -6.11
C ASN A 31 9.80 -16.04 -7.31
N ALA A 32 10.00 -15.47 -8.49
CA ALA A 32 9.44 -15.95 -9.74
C ALA A 32 10.39 -15.64 -10.91
N ASP A 33 10.12 -16.19 -12.06
CA ASP A 33 10.71 -15.73 -13.31
C ASP A 33 10.05 -14.42 -13.73
N TYR A 34 10.68 -13.31 -13.33
CA TYR A 34 10.14 -11.97 -13.61
C TYR A 34 10.09 -11.66 -15.10
N GLU A 35 10.98 -12.21 -15.91
CA GLU A 35 10.96 -11.98 -17.35
C GLU A 35 9.73 -12.60 -18.00
N GLU A 36 9.36 -13.83 -17.63
CA GLU A 36 8.12 -14.47 -18.06
C GLU A 36 6.91 -13.61 -17.70
N ILE A 37 6.82 -13.16 -16.42
CA ILE A 37 5.71 -12.32 -15.95
C ILE A 37 5.64 -11.01 -16.74
N VAL A 38 6.78 -10.35 -16.97
CA VAL A 38 6.86 -9.09 -17.74
C VAL A 38 6.31 -9.28 -19.15
N GLN A 39 6.66 -10.39 -19.83
CA GLN A 39 6.19 -10.67 -21.18
C GLN A 39 4.68 -10.92 -21.23
N ASP A 40 4.16 -11.70 -20.27
CA ASP A 40 2.72 -11.96 -20.17
C ASP A 40 1.92 -10.67 -19.91
N VAL A 41 2.40 -9.83 -19.00
CA VAL A 41 1.75 -8.55 -18.67
C VAL A 41 1.81 -7.60 -19.88
N ARG A 42 2.95 -7.49 -20.55
CA ARG A 42 3.07 -6.67 -21.77
C ARG A 42 2.08 -7.10 -22.84
N ARG A 43 1.99 -8.43 -23.06
CA ARG A 43 1.03 -9.00 -24.01
C ARG A 43 -0.41 -8.67 -23.64
N ALA A 44 -0.81 -8.91 -22.40
CA ALA A 44 -2.17 -8.64 -21.93
C ALA A 44 -2.53 -7.16 -22.06
N VAL A 45 -1.65 -6.26 -21.58
CA VAL A 45 -1.90 -4.81 -21.62
C VAL A 45 -1.87 -4.27 -23.05
N SER A 46 -1.04 -4.82 -23.95
CA SER A 46 -1.08 -4.41 -25.37
C SER A 46 -2.45 -4.69 -26.02
N ILE A 47 -3.06 -5.84 -25.72
CA ILE A 47 -4.42 -6.17 -26.20
C ILE A 47 -5.45 -5.18 -25.63
N VAL A 48 -5.34 -4.84 -24.35
CA VAL A 48 -6.21 -3.84 -23.72
C VAL A 48 -6.00 -2.46 -24.35
N ALA A 49 -4.75 -2.06 -24.59
CA ALA A 49 -4.44 -0.78 -25.23
C ALA A 49 -5.00 -0.69 -26.66
N GLU A 50 -4.92 -1.76 -27.46
CA GLU A 50 -5.56 -1.82 -28.78
C GLU A 50 -7.08 -1.66 -28.69
N LYS A 51 -7.71 -2.23 -27.66
CA LYS A 51 -9.16 -2.18 -27.46
C LYS A 51 -9.66 -0.82 -27.01
N TYR A 52 -8.92 -0.14 -26.13
CA TYR A 52 -9.34 1.14 -25.53
C TYR A 52 -8.65 2.37 -26.14
N GLY A 53 -7.61 2.17 -26.97
CA GLY A 53 -6.94 3.26 -27.69
C GLY A 53 -6.36 4.32 -26.76
N ASP A 54 -6.72 5.58 -27.00
CA ASP A 54 -6.21 6.74 -26.25
C ASP A 54 -6.90 6.96 -24.88
N ASP A 55 -7.71 6.02 -24.40
CA ASP A 55 -8.30 6.10 -23.07
C ASP A 55 -7.24 5.86 -21.99
N ASN A 56 -6.62 6.94 -21.53
CA ASN A 56 -5.55 6.93 -20.53
C ASN A 56 -5.98 6.42 -19.14
N LEU A 57 -7.26 6.10 -18.92
CA LEU A 57 -7.74 5.46 -17.69
C LEU A 57 -7.79 3.94 -17.80
N ARG A 58 -7.87 3.39 -19.01
CA ARG A 58 -8.10 1.95 -19.23
C ARG A 58 -6.97 1.25 -19.97
N ASN A 59 -6.24 1.96 -20.82
CA ASN A 59 -5.29 1.36 -21.77
C ASN A 59 -4.03 0.76 -21.14
N TYR A 60 -3.81 0.93 -19.84
CA TYR A 60 -2.64 0.45 -19.11
C TYR A 60 -2.94 -0.66 -18.09
N THR A 61 -4.20 -1.10 -17.99
CA THR A 61 -4.65 -2.02 -16.94
C THR A 61 -5.66 -3.04 -17.46
N THR A 62 -5.56 -4.27 -16.98
CA THR A 62 -6.58 -5.29 -17.25
C THR A 62 -7.81 -5.20 -16.34
N TYR A 63 -7.83 -4.26 -15.38
CA TYR A 63 -8.94 -4.10 -14.43
C TYR A 63 -10.30 -3.95 -15.11
N PHE A 64 -10.37 -3.24 -16.24
CA PHE A 64 -11.60 -3.02 -17.00
C PHE A 64 -11.85 -4.08 -18.09
N ASP A 65 -10.94 -5.05 -18.24
CA ASP A 65 -11.03 -6.14 -19.22
C ASP A 65 -10.65 -7.49 -18.59
N MET A 66 -11.56 -7.99 -17.77
CA MET A 66 -11.35 -9.24 -17.04
C MET A 66 -11.28 -10.47 -17.96
N ASP A 67 -11.80 -10.42 -19.17
CA ASP A 67 -11.64 -11.49 -20.15
C ASP A 67 -10.17 -11.61 -20.59
N THR A 68 -9.55 -10.47 -20.90
CA THR A 68 -8.11 -10.42 -21.21
C THR A 68 -7.27 -10.83 -19.99
N GLN A 69 -7.60 -10.33 -18.79
CA GLN A 69 -6.94 -10.74 -17.55
C GLN A 69 -7.03 -12.26 -17.37
N HIS A 70 -8.20 -12.83 -17.50
CA HIS A 70 -8.41 -14.26 -17.29
C HIS A 70 -7.67 -15.11 -18.33
N LYS A 71 -7.76 -14.73 -19.61
CA LYS A 71 -7.16 -15.48 -20.71
C LYS A 71 -5.64 -15.48 -20.68
N TYR A 72 -4.99 -14.35 -20.37
CA TYR A 72 -3.55 -14.16 -20.55
C TYR A 72 -2.75 -14.11 -19.25
N ILE A 73 -3.39 -13.89 -18.10
CA ILE A 73 -2.73 -13.75 -16.80
C ILE A 73 -3.21 -14.81 -15.81
N SER A 74 -4.49 -14.85 -15.49
CA SER A 74 -5.01 -15.68 -14.38
C SER A 74 -4.78 -17.18 -14.59
N ASN A 75 -4.67 -17.64 -15.84
CA ASN A 75 -4.44 -19.03 -16.18
C ASN A 75 -2.96 -19.43 -16.24
N THR A 76 -2.02 -18.50 -16.14
CA THR A 76 -0.58 -18.79 -16.09
C THR A 76 -0.22 -19.50 -14.79
N GLU A 77 0.87 -20.29 -14.84
CA GLU A 77 1.34 -21.04 -13.67
C GLU A 77 1.83 -20.09 -12.56
N TRP A 78 2.60 -19.06 -12.93
CA TRP A 78 3.08 -18.09 -11.97
C TRP A 78 1.93 -17.35 -11.25
N CYS A 79 0.85 -17.00 -11.96
CA CYS A 79 -0.29 -16.30 -11.36
C CYS A 79 -1.06 -17.20 -10.38
N LYS A 80 -1.23 -18.49 -10.71
CA LYS A 80 -1.84 -19.48 -9.80
C LYS A 80 -0.99 -19.68 -8.55
N ASN A 81 0.33 -19.75 -8.70
CA ASN A 81 1.27 -19.88 -7.59
C ASN A 81 1.25 -18.64 -6.70
N LEU A 82 1.27 -17.44 -7.28
CA LEU A 82 1.11 -16.18 -6.55
C LEU A 82 -0.23 -16.12 -5.81
N ALA A 83 -1.33 -16.44 -6.50
CA ALA A 83 -2.67 -16.45 -5.89
C ALA A 83 -2.75 -17.42 -4.71
N THR A 84 -2.15 -18.60 -4.81
CA THR A 84 -2.07 -19.58 -3.73
C THR A 84 -1.29 -19.01 -2.55
N ALA A 85 -0.10 -18.47 -2.79
CA ALA A 85 0.74 -17.89 -1.75
C ALA A 85 0.05 -16.71 -1.03
N LEU A 86 -0.63 -15.83 -1.78
CA LEU A 86 -1.37 -14.71 -1.21
C LEU A 86 -2.56 -15.16 -0.34
N LYS A 87 -3.30 -16.16 -0.79
CA LYS A 87 -4.41 -16.71 0.00
C LYS A 87 -3.94 -17.37 1.29
N ASP A 88 -2.85 -18.14 1.23
CA ASP A 88 -2.25 -18.76 2.43
C ASP A 88 -1.74 -17.70 3.40
N THR A 89 -1.02 -16.69 2.87
CA THR A 89 -0.55 -15.56 3.68
C THR A 89 -1.72 -14.82 4.34
N TYR A 90 -2.81 -14.58 3.62
CA TYR A 90 -4.00 -13.95 4.19
C TYR A 90 -4.59 -14.76 5.34
N VAL A 91 -4.73 -16.09 5.17
CA VAL A 91 -5.22 -16.98 6.23
C VAL A 91 -4.31 -16.91 7.46
N ASP A 92 -3.00 -16.97 7.26
CA ASP A 92 -2.00 -16.89 8.34
C ASP A 92 -2.03 -15.54 9.06
N LEU A 93 -2.17 -14.44 8.33
CA LEU A 93 -2.29 -13.10 8.92
C LEU A 93 -3.55 -12.97 9.76
N MET A 94 -4.69 -13.44 9.26
CA MET A 94 -5.94 -13.41 10.04
C MET A 94 -5.82 -14.19 11.34
N HIS A 95 -5.09 -15.31 11.33
CA HIS A 95 -4.78 -16.06 12.52
C HIS A 95 -3.93 -15.29 13.54
N LYS A 96 -2.82 -14.72 13.06
CA LYS A 96 -1.83 -14.05 13.91
C LYS A 96 -2.36 -12.74 14.48
N GLU A 97 -3.05 -11.97 13.65
CA GLU A 97 -3.53 -10.63 14.04
C GLU A 97 -4.77 -10.68 14.95
N PHE A 98 -5.65 -11.62 14.70
CA PHE A 98 -6.93 -11.67 15.43
C PHE A 98 -6.94 -12.73 16.54
N LEU A 99 -5.88 -13.52 16.69
CA LEU A 99 -5.76 -14.60 17.70
C LEU A 99 -6.89 -15.65 17.66
N PHE A 100 -7.64 -15.69 16.57
CA PHE A 100 -8.68 -16.67 16.36
C PHE A 100 -8.13 -17.91 15.67
N SER A 101 -8.56 -19.09 16.11
CA SER A 101 -8.21 -20.31 15.39
C SER A 101 -8.94 -20.39 14.04
N PRO A 102 -8.39 -21.09 13.02
CA PRO A 102 -9.07 -21.29 11.73
C PRO A 102 -10.46 -21.86 11.88
N LYS A 103 -10.66 -22.73 12.87
CA LYS A 103 -11.97 -23.28 13.14
C LYS A 103 -12.99 -22.23 13.59
N GLU A 104 -12.56 -21.29 14.45
CA GLU A 104 -13.42 -20.22 14.95
C GLU A 104 -13.79 -19.23 13.85
N LEU A 105 -12.83 -18.88 12.97
CA LEU A 105 -13.10 -18.00 11.83
C LEU A 105 -13.78 -18.73 10.67
N ASN A 106 -13.83 -20.06 10.70
CA ASN A 106 -14.26 -20.87 9.56
C ASN A 106 -13.59 -20.44 8.24
N LEU A 107 -12.33 -20.04 8.35
CA LEU A 107 -11.52 -19.48 7.26
C LEU A 107 -10.54 -20.54 6.75
N SER A 108 -10.60 -20.77 5.45
CA SER A 108 -9.68 -21.65 4.72
C SER A 108 -9.33 -21.00 3.39
N ARG A 109 -8.25 -21.42 2.75
CA ARG A 109 -7.80 -20.89 1.45
C ARG A 109 -8.91 -20.85 0.40
N ASP A 110 -9.73 -21.87 0.33
CA ASP A 110 -10.83 -22.00 -0.66
C ASP A 110 -11.94 -21.00 -0.44
N LYS A 111 -12.06 -20.44 0.76
CA LYS A 111 -13.04 -19.41 1.11
C LYS A 111 -12.50 -17.99 0.87
N VAL A 112 -11.22 -17.85 0.54
CA VAL A 112 -10.62 -16.55 0.23
C VAL A 112 -10.91 -16.21 -1.22
N HIS A 113 -11.70 -15.17 -1.43
CA HIS A 113 -11.89 -14.58 -2.75
C HIS A 113 -10.76 -13.61 -3.03
N LEU A 114 -10.03 -13.84 -4.10
CA LEU A 114 -8.94 -13.00 -4.56
C LEU A 114 -9.28 -12.43 -5.94
N HIS A 115 -9.30 -11.11 -6.04
CA HIS A 115 -9.45 -10.39 -7.29
C HIS A 115 -8.10 -9.78 -7.67
N MET A 116 -7.60 -10.09 -8.85
CA MET A 116 -6.29 -9.68 -9.34
C MET A 116 -6.40 -9.08 -10.73
N TRP A 117 -5.59 -8.08 -11.01
CA TRP A 117 -5.39 -7.48 -12.32
C TRP A 117 -3.95 -7.02 -12.44
N VAL A 118 -3.50 -6.70 -13.64
CA VAL A 118 -2.15 -6.19 -13.88
C VAL A 118 -2.21 -4.76 -14.41
N ASN A 119 -1.19 -3.99 -14.04
CA ASN A 119 -0.98 -2.62 -14.50
C ASN A 119 0.41 -2.51 -15.13
N ARG A 120 0.49 -1.76 -16.23
CA ARG A 120 1.74 -1.39 -16.89
C ARG A 120 1.79 0.12 -17.04
N TYR A 121 2.52 0.75 -16.16
CA TYR A 121 2.72 2.21 -16.19
C TYR A 121 3.92 2.56 -17.07
N THR A 122 3.77 3.60 -17.89
CA THR A 122 4.85 4.22 -18.66
C THR A 122 4.67 5.74 -18.60
N GLY A 123 5.75 6.49 -18.38
CA GLY A 123 5.73 7.94 -18.44
C GLY A 123 4.70 8.60 -17.53
N ASP A 124 3.70 9.22 -18.15
CA ASP A 124 2.73 10.07 -17.45
C ASP A 124 1.65 9.35 -16.63
N HIS A 125 1.66 8.02 -16.58
CA HIS A 125 0.65 7.31 -15.81
C HIS A 125 0.77 7.60 -14.31
N GLN A 126 -0.39 7.79 -13.70
CA GLN A 126 -0.58 7.98 -12.27
C GLN A 126 -1.80 7.20 -11.80
N HIS A 127 -1.93 6.98 -10.52
CA HIS A 127 -3.14 6.39 -9.93
C HIS A 127 -3.70 7.34 -8.89
N SER A 128 -4.89 7.86 -9.12
CA SER A 128 -5.55 8.80 -8.20
C SER A 128 -5.81 8.17 -6.83
N ALA A 129 -5.97 9.00 -5.82
CA ALA A 129 -6.26 8.56 -4.46
C ALA A 129 -7.58 7.78 -4.41
N HIS A 130 -7.51 6.56 -3.87
CA HIS A 130 -8.63 5.63 -3.76
C HIS A 130 -8.43 4.63 -2.62
N ASN A 131 -9.46 3.86 -2.33
CA ASN A 131 -9.41 2.68 -1.48
C ASN A 131 -10.22 1.54 -2.13
N HIS A 132 -10.14 0.35 -1.55
CA HIS A 132 -10.81 -0.85 -2.08
C HIS A 132 -11.99 -1.26 -1.20
N LYS A 133 -13.09 -0.49 -1.27
CA LYS A 133 -14.33 -0.79 -0.52
C LYS A 133 -14.85 -2.19 -0.85
N GLY A 134 -15.21 -2.93 0.18
CA GLY A 134 -15.71 -4.31 0.05
C GLY A 134 -14.64 -5.39 0.20
N SER A 135 -13.36 -5.04 0.10
CA SER A 135 -12.24 -5.94 0.42
C SER A 135 -11.80 -5.81 1.87
N LYS A 136 -11.10 -6.80 2.40
CA LYS A 136 -10.49 -6.77 3.74
C LYS A 136 -9.05 -6.28 3.67
N ILE A 137 -8.29 -6.87 2.77
CA ILE A 137 -6.88 -6.56 2.48
C ILE A 137 -6.77 -6.20 1.01
N SER A 138 -5.94 -5.24 0.71
CA SER A 138 -5.46 -4.91 -0.63
C SER A 138 -3.96 -5.06 -0.69
N GLY A 139 -3.39 -5.12 -1.88
CA GLY A 139 -1.95 -5.25 -2.04
C GLY A 139 -1.50 -5.06 -3.48
N THR A 140 -0.19 -4.96 -3.64
CA THR A 140 0.45 -4.86 -4.96
C THR A 140 1.71 -5.72 -4.98
N PHE A 141 1.87 -6.52 -6.03
CA PHE A 141 3.10 -7.21 -6.37
C PHE A 141 3.85 -6.40 -7.43
N TYR A 142 5.08 -6.01 -7.12
CA TYR A 142 5.93 -5.20 -7.99
C TYR A 142 6.85 -6.10 -8.79
N VAL A 143 6.46 -6.38 -10.03
CA VAL A 143 7.23 -7.26 -10.94
C VAL A 143 8.44 -6.54 -11.51
N LYS A 144 8.22 -5.28 -11.92
CA LYS A 144 9.26 -4.41 -12.48
C LYS A 144 9.05 -2.99 -12.01
N THR A 145 10.09 -2.39 -11.49
CA THR A 145 10.10 -0.99 -11.04
C THR A 145 11.02 -0.14 -11.91
N SER A 146 10.63 1.10 -12.17
CA SER A 146 11.51 2.09 -12.81
C SER A 146 12.57 2.61 -11.82
N LYS A 147 13.62 3.26 -12.33
CA LYS A 147 14.64 3.89 -11.48
C LYS A 147 14.86 5.36 -11.90
N PRO A 148 14.40 6.34 -11.08
CA PRO A 148 13.66 6.20 -9.82
C PRO A 148 12.21 5.72 -10.04
N CYS A 149 11.67 5.01 -9.04
CA CYS A 149 10.28 4.55 -9.04
C CYS A 149 9.41 5.51 -8.23
N ALA A 150 8.24 5.87 -8.76
CA ALA A 150 7.23 6.56 -7.96
C ALA A 150 6.80 5.69 -6.77
N PRO A 151 6.74 6.24 -5.55
CA PRO A 151 6.25 5.50 -4.39
C PRO A 151 4.75 5.23 -4.51
N ILE A 152 4.25 4.26 -3.74
CA ILE A 152 2.86 4.27 -3.33
C ILE A 152 2.77 5.10 -2.04
N ILE A 153 1.84 6.03 -2.01
CA ILE A 153 1.64 6.98 -0.91
C ILE A 153 0.33 6.62 -0.22
N PHE A 154 0.41 6.39 1.08
CA PHE A 154 -0.75 6.10 1.94
C PHE A 154 -1.09 7.32 2.77
N GLU A 155 -2.36 7.67 2.82
CA GLU A 155 -2.87 8.73 3.69
C GLU A 155 -3.12 8.18 5.09
N SER A 156 -2.80 8.97 6.11
CA SER A 156 -3.09 8.61 7.50
C SER A 156 -4.59 8.44 7.71
N PRO A 157 -5.07 7.32 8.24
CA PRO A 157 -6.48 7.12 8.51
C PRO A 157 -6.95 7.84 9.79
N THR A 158 -6.05 8.49 10.52
CA THR A 158 -6.37 9.13 11.79
C THR A 158 -6.69 10.62 11.58
N GLU A 159 -7.88 11.05 12.00
CA GLU A 159 -8.27 12.46 11.98
C GLU A 159 -7.36 13.35 12.84
N TYR A 160 -6.68 12.77 13.84
CA TYR A 160 -5.75 13.49 14.70
C TYR A 160 -4.59 14.11 13.90
N ALA A 161 -4.04 13.39 12.92
CA ALA A 161 -3.03 13.94 12.02
C ALA A 161 -3.58 15.12 11.22
N ASN A 162 -4.79 14.98 10.68
CA ASN A 162 -5.46 16.04 9.92
C ASN A 162 -5.77 17.27 10.81
N MET A 163 -6.20 17.05 12.06
CA MET A 163 -6.52 18.11 13.01
C MET A 163 -5.28 18.91 13.39
N LEU A 164 -4.14 18.27 13.63
CA LEU A 164 -2.87 18.94 13.96
C LEU A 164 -2.35 19.79 12.80
N PHE A 165 -2.57 19.35 11.54
CA PHE A 165 -2.17 20.12 10.37
C PHE A 165 -3.19 21.18 9.93
N ALA A 166 -4.45 21.10 10.40
CA ALA A 166 -5.51 22.04 10.06
C ALA A 166 -5.55 23.27 10.98
N THR A 167 -4.92 23.25 12.15
CA THR A 167 -4.89 24.39 13.07
C THR A 167 -3.86 25.40 12.56
N ARG A 168 -4.37 26.53 12.05
CA ARG A 168 -3.56 27.67 11.52
C ARG A 168 -2.60 28.28 12.56
N ASP A 169 -2.78 27.97 13.84
CA ASP A 169 -2.02 28.54 14.95
C ASP A 169 -0.80 27.73 15.37
N CYS A 170 -0.53 26.61 14.69
CA CYS A 170 0.60 25.76 15.01
C CYS A 170 1.67 25.89 13.91
N GLU A 171 2.58 26.85 14.06
CA GLU A 171 3.81 26.96 13.24
C GLU A 171 4.81 25.85 13.59
N ILE A 172 4.35 24.61 13.69
CA ILE A 172 5.24 23.48 13.89
C ILE A 172 5.97 23.22 12.57
N THR A 173 7.26 23.44 12.54
CA THR A 173 8.09 23.14 11.37
C THR A 173 8.21 21.62 11.21
N LYS A 174 8.56 21.17 9.96
CA LYS A 174 8.80 19.75 9.70
C LYS A 174 9.89 19.17 10.60
N GLU A 175 10.89 19.98 10.96
CA GLU A 175 11.99 19.62 11.85
C GLU A 175 11.50 19.37 13.27
N GLN A 176 10.53 20.17 13.76
CA GLN A 176 9.94 20.02 15.09
C GLN A 176 9.03 18.79 15.21
N MET A 177 8.54 18.26 14.08
CA MET A 177 7.72 17.05 14.06
C MET A 177 8.54 15.77 14.11
N VAL A 178 9.87 15.86 14.07
CA VAL A 178 10.76 14.70 14.09
C VAL A 178 11.28 14.47 15.51
N HIS A 179 10.94 13.32 16.08
CA HIS A 179 11.51 12.87 17.35
C HIS A 179 12.35 11.62 17.09
N ASN A 180 13.65 11.68 17.39
CA ASN A 180 14.61 10.59 17.13
C ASN A 180 14.61 10.09 15.66
N GLY A 181 14.46 10.99 14.69
CA GLY A 181 14.44 10.64 13.28
C GLY A 181 13.10 10.08 12.76
N VAL A 182 12.10 9.95 13.63
CA VAL A 182 10.75 9.49 13.25
C VAL A 182 9.78 10.66 13.37
N PRO A 183 8.98 10.96 12.34
CA PRO A 183 7.95 11.98 12.42
C PRO A 183 6.98 11.68 13.59
N ALA A 184 6.77 12.65 14.47
CA ALA A 184 5.85 12.51 15.60
C ALA A 184 4.39 12.33 15.14
N VAL A 185 4.07 12.89 13.96
CA VAL A 185 2.78 12.72 13.27
C VAL A 185 3.07 12.58 11.79
N GLN A 186 2.64 11.49 11.18
CA GLN A 186 2.71 11.28 9.74
C GLN A 186 1.33 11.49 9.13
N LYS A 187 1.24 12.45 8.20
CA LYS A 187 0.05 12.63 7.36
C LYS A 187 0.03 11.59 6.23
N GLU A 188 1.20 11.25 5.74
CA GLU A 188 1.38 10.32 4.63
C GLU A 188 2.55 9.38 4.90
N MET A 189 2.48 8.16 4.38
CA MET A 189 3.56 7.19 4.37
C MET A 189 3.90 6.82 2.92
N ASN A 190 5.17 6.92 2.58
CA ASN A 190 5.68 6.56 1.26
C ASN A 190 6.34 5.19 1.32
N PHE A 191 5.89 4.27 0.48
CA PHE A 191 6.56 3.00 0.25
C PHE A 191 7.23 3.02 -1.13
N HIS A 192 8.55 2.85 -1.15
CA HIS A 192 9.37 2.77 -2.36
C HIS A 192 9.64 1.31 -2.70
N PRO A 193 8.91 0.74 -3.67
CA PRO A 193 9.06 -0.67 -3.99
C PRO A 193 10.33 -0.96 -4.79
N THR A 194 10.77 -2.20 -4.69
CA THR A 194 11.76 -2.81 -5.57
C THR A 194 11.18 -4.03 -6.26
N ASP A 195 11.85 -4.51 -7.32
CA ASP A 195 11.40 -5.71 -8.06
C ASP A 195 11.28 -6.91 -7.11
N GLY A 196 10.15 -7.58 -7.17
CA GLY A 196 9.81 -8.74 -6.33
C GLY A 196 9.12 -8.40 -5.02
N ASP A 197 8.99 -7.15 -4.65
CA ASP A 197 8.27 -6.77 -3.44
C ASP A 197 6.76 -7.01 -3.60
N ILE A 198 6.14 -7.51 -2.54
CA ILE A 198 4.70 -7.49 -2.34
C ILE A 198 4.44 -6.61 -1.13
N ALA A 199 3.57 -5.62 -1.29
CA ALA A 199 3.02 -4.83 -0.20
C ALA A 199 1.54 -5.17 -0.02
N MET A 200 1.10 -5.33 1.25
CA MET A 200 -0.30 -5.58 1.60
C MET A 200 -0.72 -4.66 2.74
N TRP A 201 -1.96 -4.19 2.70
CA TRP A 201 -2.51 -3.23 3.67
C TRP A 201 -4.03 -3.41 3.83
N PRO A 202 -4.61 -2.91 4.93
CA PRO A 202 -6.06 -2.88 5.08
C PRO A 202 -6.72 -2.10 3.95
N ALA A 203 -7.70 -2.70 3.32
CA ALA A 203 -8.30 -2.18 2.08
C ALA A 203 -9.01 -0.81 2.23
N TYR A 204 -9.29 -0.38 3.45
CA TYR A 204 -9.86 0.93 3.73
C TYR A 204 -8.87 2.10 3.60
N LEU A 205 -7.54 1.81 3.64
CA LEU A 205 -6.52 2.86 3.53
C LEU A 205 -6.56 3.53 2.17
N TYR A 206 -6.71 4.86 2.19
CA TYR A 206 -6.53 5.67 1.01
C TYR A 206 -5.08 5.68 0.57
N HIS A 207 -4.88 5.46 -0.71
CA HIS A 207 -3.55 5.45 -1.30
C HIS A 207 -3.59 5.93 -2.75
N HIS A 208 -2.44 6.41 -3.22
CA HIS A 208 -2.28 6.85 -4.59
C HIS A 208 -0.85 6.60 -5.07
N VAL A 209 -0.66 6.65 -6.38
CA VAL A 209 0.67 6.61 -7.01
C VAL A 209 0.82 7.89 -7.80
N PRO A 210 1.77 8.78 -7.46
CA PRO A 210 2.03 9.98 -8.23
C PRO A 210 2.57 9.61 -9.62
N ARG A 211 2.59 10.60 -10.51
CA ARG A 211 3.16 10.44 -11.85
C ARG A 211 4.57 9.87 -11.79
N GLN A 212 4.87 8.93 -12.69
CA GLN A 212 6.22 8.37 -12.79
C GLN A 212 7.23 9.48 -13.11
N PRO A 213 8.41 9.48 -12.44
CA PRO A 213 9.40 10.51 -12.63
C PRO A 213 10.19 10.37 -13.96
N ASN A 214 9.97 9.30 -14.70
CA ASN A 214 10.66 8.97 -15.94
C ASN A 214 9.74 8.17 -16.89
N GLN A 215 10.24 7.87 -18.10
CA GLN A 215 9.51 7.10 -19.12
C GLN A 215 9.71 5.57 -18.98
N GLU A 216 10.42 5.12 -17.96
CA GLU A 216 10.65 3.69 -17.76
C GLU A 216 9.36 2.97 -17.34
N GLU A 217 9.28 1.72 -17.75
CA GLU A 217 8.14 0.86 -17.48
C GLU A 217 8.12 0.39 -16.02
N ARG A 218 6.94 0.48 -15.41
CA ARG A 218 6.62 -0.14 -14.12
C ARG A 218 5.48 -1.13 -14.31
N ILE A 219 5.66 -2.35 -13.81
CA ILE A 219 4.67 -3.44 -13.89
C ILE A 219 4.31 -3.90 -12.48
N SER A 220 3.03 -3.95 -12.21
CA SER A 220 2.50 -4.41 -10.94
C SER A 220 1.15 -5.13 -11.11
#